data_79bf8de30a2c37a384bb4d0d686c81eb
#
_entry.id   79bf8de30a2c37a384bb4d0d686c81eb
#
_cell.length_a   1.000
_cell.length_b   1.000
_cell.length_c   1.000
_cell.angle_alpha   90.00
_cell.angle_beta   90.00
_cell.angle_gamma   90.00
#
_symmetry.space_group_name_H-M   'P 1'
#
loop_
_entity.id
_entity.type
_entity.pdbx_description
1 polymer ?
#
loop_
_entity_poly.entity_id
_entity_poly.type
_entity_poly.pdbx_seq_one_letter_code
_entity_poly.pdbx_strand_id
1 'polypeptide(L)'
;MQWLYAAGVAVIDAPTNDLVKSVTCDIDIDISNQVALVTTSQLFINDRHHNVNVKYAFPLPEQASATRLRYRLHDTWLEAKLTASPPDTTLPGSGGSGGSVHWRLDEYLGDTPFYFEIDQSLEPHDSLEIELQYVQLLIQSHGEVSMVYPGGLDVVQSAALERISVQANIESQQTVSDAAIEPCQPTDLIQIGNTVSLAWQGNQLPQDLTVRYTVTSDELAMFGLATRIPDAQLPDPWGGFFLVGVVPPISEQISSIGKRFTFIIDCSGSMTGNKIVQARKAARYIIDHLNPQDWFNIVTFSSSARTLFDTHKPADNDFCNQAKVFIDHQIKASGSTNIGAAFGMAIDDYRWSSKEEANIIIFMTDGLPTAGIRNTDELCSYIAGESQSQSAPLSVFCFGIGHDVNKQLLTRIADNHQGKAMFIADQEVEPRISALYKDVCNPVILDAQLSFDRDDVVQVYPQTISNLYQGQQVLITGRYQHSGPLHLQLNGQAFGQPVQYDFDLTLPDTLEPQYHFLPQVWAKQKIEQMLVDYYLLEPYTSEAQTLKQQIIEFSISYGIASPFTSFTPPTTAVEEELETESDEQVARPEIAELLGNHPNPFNPATTIQFRVHELLTRMVVIR
;
A
#
# COMPACT_ATOMS: atom_id res chain seq x y z
N MET A 1 6.58 2.51 -33.63
CA MET A 1 5.87 1.29 -33.22
C MET A 1 6.19 1.10 -31.75
N GLN A 2 5.22 1.36 -30.90
CA GLN A 2 5.32 1.23 -29.45
C GLN A 2 5.01 -0.22 -29.08
N TRP A 3 5.79 -0.84 -28.22
CA TRP A 3 5.68 -2.23 -27.82
C TRP A 3 5.37 -2.29 -26.32
N LEU A 4 4.51 -3.19 -25.89
CA LEU A 4 3.83 -3.14 -24.59
C LEU A 4 3.76 -4.54 -23.94
N TYR A 5 4.02 -4.64 -22.63
CA TYR A 5 4.07 -5.90 -21.86
C TYR A 5 3.36 -5.83 -20.52
N ALA A 6 3.11 -7.00 -19.91
CA ALA A 6 2.43 -7.15 -18.63
C ALA A 6 3.38 -7.68 -17.54
N ALA A 7 3.44 -7.00 -16.43
CA ALA A 7 3.83 -7.41 -15.08
C ALA A 7 5.27 -7.92 -14.86
N GLY A 8 5.48 -9.16 -14.48
CA GLY A 8 6.79 -9.68 -14.12
C GLY A 8 7.67 -10.00 -15.32
N VAL A 9 8.96 -9.92 -15.15
CA VAL A 9 9.97 -10.22 -16.18
C VAL A 9 10.94 -11.28 -15.70
N ALA A 10 11.38 -12.14 -16.60
CA ALA A 10 12.42 -13.14 -16.36
C ALA A 10 13.72 -12.68 -17.04
N VAL A 11 14.68 -12.21 -16.24
CA VAL A 11 15.94 -11.63 -16.71
C VAL A 11 17.01 -12.70 -16.77
N ILE A 12 17.70 -12.79 -17.90
CA ILE A 12 18.80 -13.74 -18.11
C ILE A 12 20.08 -13.17 -17.49
N ASP A 13 20.82 -14.00 -16.76
CA ASP A 13 22.12 -13.64 -16.19
C ASP A 13 23.16 -13.18 -17.23
N ALA A 14 24.18 -12.47 -16.74
CA ALA A 14 25.28 -11.98 -17.56
C ALA A 14 25.86 -13.06 -18.49
N PRO A 15 26.33 -12.69 -19.71
CA PRO A 15 26.69 -11.32 -20.10
C PRO A 15 25.61 -10.55 -20.87
N THR A 16 24.48 -11.14 -21.20
CA THR A 16 23.55 -10.53 -22.15
C THR A 16 22.48 -9.65 -21.50
N ASN A 17 22.09 -9.95 -20.25
CA ASN A 17 21.01 -9.26 -19.52
C ASN A 17 19.71 -9.11 -20.36
N ASP A 18 19.46 -10.07 -21.21
CA ASP A 18 18.26 -10.14 -22.04
C ASP A 18 17.09 -10.71 -21.23
N LEU A 19 15.89 -10.63 -21.77
CA LEU A 19 14.71 -11.23 -21.17
C LEU A 19 14.39 -12.58 -21.80
N VAL A 20 13.88 -13.49 -20.99
CA VAL A 20 13.23 -14.72 -21.46
C VAL A 20 11.89 -14.34 -22.11
N LYS A 21 11.52 -15.00 -23.18
CA LYS A 21 10.27 -14.72 -23.90
C LYS A 21 9.07 -15.00 -22.99
N SER A 22 8.28 -13.98 -22.69
CA SER A 22 6.98 -14.14 -22.04
C SER A 22 5.93 -14.58 -23.08
N VAL A 23 5.07 -15.53 -22.71
CA VAL A 23 4.07 -16.16 -23.60
C VAL A 23 2.65 -15.81 -23.16
N THR A 24 2.30 -16.09 -21.91
CA THR A 24 0.99 -15.80 -21.35
C THR A 24 1.10 -15.11 -20.00
N CYS A 25 0.06 -14.35 -19.64
CA CYS A 25 -0.08 -13.77 -18.33
C CYS A 25 -1.57 -13.82 -17.93
N ASP A 26 -1.88 -14.55 -16.86
CA ASP A 26 -3.22 -14.64 -16.29
C ASP A 26 -3.20 -13.92 -14.93
N ILE A 27 -4.16 -12.99 -14.73
CA ILE A 27 -4.22 -12.09 -13.58
C ILE A 27 -5.59 -12.24 -12.94
N ASP A 28 -5.62 -12.82 -11.74
CA ASP A 28 -6.81 -12.95 -10.91
C ASP A 28 -6.75 -11.97 -9.75
N ILE A 29 -7.80 -11.16 -9.60
CA ILE A 29 -7.89 -10.08 -8.62
C ILE A 29 -9.19 -10.28 -7.83
N ASP A 30 -9.09 -10.67 -6.57
CA ASP A 30 -10.22 -10.77 -5.66
C ASP A 30 -10.18 -9.63 -4.64
N ILE A 31 -11.18 -8.74 -4.69
CA ILE A 31 -11.28 -7.57 -3.82
C ILE A 31 -12.43 -7.78 -2.84
N SER A 32 -12.10 -7.80 -1.55
CA SER A 32 -13.07 -7.80 -0.46
C SER A 32 -13.03 -6.46 0.27
N ASN A 33 -14.05 -5.64 0.07
CA ASN A 33 -14.07 -4.22 0.44
C ASN A 33 -12.84 -3.49 -0.12
N GLN A 34 -11.83 -3.18 0.70
CA GLN A 34 -10.60 -2.50 0.28
C GLN A 34 -9.34 -3.36 0.48
N VAL A 35 -9.49 -4.67 0.41
CA VAL A 35 -8.36 -5.61 0.39
C VAL A 35 -8.37 -6.38 -0.90
N ALA A 36 -7.31 -6.28 -1.69
CA ALA A 36 -7.11 -7.07 -2.89
C ALA A 36 -6.16 -8.24 -2.62
N LEU A 37 -6.57 -9.43 -3.00
CA LEU A 37 -5.71 -10.59 -3.18
C LEU A 37 -5.48 -10.76 -4.67
N VAL A 38 -4.22 -10.67 -5.09
CA VAL A 38 -3.86 -10.74 -6.49
C VAL A 38 -2.99 -11.96 -6.74
N THR A 39 -3.37 -12.76 -7.72
CA THR A 39 -2.58 -13.88 -8.20
C THR A 39 -2.22 -13.63 -9.66
N THR A 40 -0.94 -13.65 -9.98
CA THR A 40 -0.46 -13.53 -11.35
C THR A 40 0.28 -14.79 -11.75
N SER A 41 -0.15 -15.43 -12.85
CA SER A 41 0.45 -16.63 -13.42
C SER A 41 1.04 -16.29 -14.77
N GLN A 42 2.34 -16.50 -14.94
CA GLN A 42 3.09 -16.14 -16.14
C GLN A 42 3.84 -17.34 -16.71
N LEU A 43 3.75 -17.52 -18.01
CA LEU A 43 4.50 -18.53 -18.75
C LEU A 43 5.62 -17.86 -19.56
N PHE A 44 6.84 -18.34 -19.35
CA PHE A 44 8.04 -17.96 -20.08
C PHE A 44 8.60 -19.17 -20.86
N ILE A 45 9.25 -18.93 -21.99
CA ILE A 45 9.92 -19.96 -22.80
C ILE A 45 11.33 -19.51 -23.15
N ASN A 46 12.30 -20.35 -22.89
CA ASN A 46 13.67 -20.14 -23.39
C ASN A 46 13.72 -20.40 -24.91
N ASP A 47 13.61 -19.35 -25.70
CA ASP A 47 13.70 -19.40 -27.17
C ASP A 47 15.15 -19.40 -27.71
N ARG A 48 16.15 -19.49 -26.80
CA ARG A 48 17.57 -19.53 -27.14
C ARG A 48 18.03 -20.97 -27.46
N HIS A 49 19.19 -21.09 -28.08
CA HIS A 49 19.80 -22.37 -28.40
C HIS A 49 20.78 -22.88 -27.33
N HIS A 50 20.76 -22.28 -26.14
CA HIS A 50 21.62 -22.63 -25.01
C HIS A 50 20.87 -22.45 -23.68
N ASN A 51 21.38 -23.09 -22.64
CA ASN A 51 20.83 -22.94 -21.28
C ASN A 51 21.00 -21.51 -20.77
N VAL A 52 20.02 -21.03 -20.06
CA VAL A 52 20.03 -19.70 -19.43
C VAL A 52 19.70 -19.81 -17.94
N ASN A 53 20.40 -19.03 -17.12
CA ASN A 53 20.01 -18.81 -15.73
C ASN A 53 19.12 -17.57 -15.68
N VAL A 54 18.12 -17.59 -14.82
CA VAL A 54 17.03 -16.62 -14.83
C VAL A 54 16.79 -16.05 -13.44
N LYS A 55 16.64 -14.75 -13.37
CA LYS A 55 16.12 -14.04 -12.21
C LYS A 55 14.78 -13.43 -12.57
N TYR A 56 13.73 -13.80 -11.83
CA TYR A 56 12.40 -13.20 -11.97
C TYR A 56 12.37 -11.86 -11.22
N ALA A 57 11.76 -10.85 -11.81
CA ALA A 57 11.57 -9.55 -11.20
C ALA A 57 10.12 -9.09 -11.42
N PHE A 58 9.51 -8.52 -10.37
CA PHE A 58 8.14 -8.00 -10.39
C PHE A 58 8.09 -6.64 -9.68
N PRO A 59 7.50 -5.60 -10.29
CA PRO A 59 7.31 -4.29 -9.67
C PRO A 59 6.15 -4.38 -8.66
N LEU A 60 6.45 -4.78 -7.42
CA LEU A 60 5.43 -4.94 -6.40
C LEU A 60 4.88 -3.57 -5.98
N PRO A 61 3.53 -3.35 -6.01
CA PRO A 61 2.95 -2.09 -5.57
C PRO A 61 3.32 -1.75 -4.12
N GLU A 62 3.48 -0.46 -3.80
CA GLU A 62 3.97 0.02 -2.50
C GLU A 62 3.14 -0.50 -1.30
N GLN A 63 1.82 -0.60 -1.46
CA GLN A 63 0.91 -1.11 -0.43
C GLN A 63 0.73 -2.63 -0.48
N ALA A 64 1.45 -3.30 -1.36
CA ALA A 64 1.37 -4.75 -1.51
C ALA A 64 2.42 -5.48 -0.68
N SER A 65 2.16 -6.76 -0.42
CA SER A 65 3.13 -7.68 0.18
C SER A 65 2.97 -9.05 -0.49
N ALA A 66 4.07 -9.57 -1.03
CA ALA A 66 4.09 -10.92 -1.57
C ALA A 66 3.83 -11.92 -0.44
N THR A 67 2.92 -12.85 -0.69
CA THR A 67 2.47 -13.85 0.29
C THR A 67 2.82 -15.28 -0.14
N ARG A 68 2.92 -15.50 -1.45
CA ARG A 68 3.27 -16.82 -2.00
C ARG A 68 3.97 -16.66 -3.34
N LEU A 69 4.97 -17.47 -3.57
CA LEU A 69 5.60 -17.65 -4.87
C LEU A 69 5.79 -19.13 -5.13
N ARG A 70 5.32 -19.62 -6.26
CA ARG A 70 5.64 -20.94 -6.77
C ARG A 70 6.03 -20.85 -8.24
N TYR A 71 6.84 -21.82 -8.67
CA TYR A 71 7.27 -21.88 -10.05
C TYR A 71 7.32 -23.34 -10.53
N ARG A 72 7.16 -23.55 -11.82
CA ARG A 72 7.16 -24.87 -12.42
C ARG A 72 8.24 -24.97 -13.49
N LEU A 73 9.12 -25.95 -13.31
CA LEU A 73 10.11 -26.41 -14.26
C LEU A 73 9.96 -27.91 -14.46
N HIS A 74 10.10 -28.39 -15.70
CA HIS A 74 10.06 -29.83 -16.01
C HIS A 74 8.83 -30.55 -15.39
N ASP A 75 7.64 -29.94 -15.50
CA ASP A 75 6.37 -30.44 -14.96
C ASP A 75 6.29 -30.57 -13.42
N THR A 76 7.27 -30.05 -12.69
CA THR A 76 7.29 -30.08 -11.23
C THR A 76 7.10 -28.69 -10.66
N TRP A 77 6.06 -28.52 -9.83
CA TRP A 77 5.85 -27.31 -9.06
C TRP A 77 6.79 -27.24 -7.86
N LEU A 78 7.42 -26.10 -7.67
CA LEU A 78 8.27 -25.78 -6.54
C LEU A 78 7.71 -24.55 -5.86
N GLU A 79 7.60 -24.59 -4.52
CA GLU A 79 7.15 -23.43 -3.74
C GLU A 79 8.33 -22.78 -3.04
N ALA A 80 8.56 -21.49 -3.31
CA ALA A 80 9.60 -20.71 -2.69
C ALA A 80 9.33 -20.51 -1.19
N LYS A 81 10.39 -20.52 -0.39
CA LYS A 81 10.31 -20.31 1.05
C LYS A 81 10.81 -18.93 1.43
N LEU A 82 10.08 -18.26 2.30
CA LEU A 82 10.56 -17.02 2.89
C LEU A 82 11.67 -17.32 3.90
N THR A 83 12.81 -16.64 3.76
CA THR A 83 14.02 -16.88 4.57
C THR A 83 14.57 -15.58 5.14
N ALA A 84 15.42 -15.70 6.16
CA ALA A 84 16.10 -14.61 6.84
C ALA A 84 17.26 -14.03 5.99
N SER A 85 17.00 -13.75 4.73
CA SER A 85 17.97 -13.12 3.83
C SER A 85 17.41 -11.77 3.42
N PRO A 86 18.20 -10.67 3.48
CA PRO A 86 17.75 -9.40 2.94
C PRO A 86 17.46 -9.57 1.44
N PRO A 87 16.48 -8.84 0.89
CA PRO A 87 16.20 -8.89 -0.54
C PRO A 87 17.46 -8.55 -1.34
N ASP A 88 17.78 -9.37 -2.33
CA ASP A 88 18.76 -8.99 -3.34
C ASP A 88 18.08 -7.99 -4.29
N THR A 89 18.51 -6.76 -4.25
CA THR A 89 17.97 -5.66 -5.07
C THR A 89 18.80 -5.41 -6.33
N THR A 90 19.72 -6.32 -6.67
CA THR A 90 20.58 -6.16 -7.83
C THR A 90 20.05 -6.96 -9.03
N LEU A 91 19.89 -6.29 -10.17
CA LEU A 91 19.67 -6.98 -11.43
C LEU A 91 20.98 -7.62 -11.94
N PRO A 92 20.91 -8.75 -12.64
CA PRO A 92 22.07 -9.32 -13.31
C PRO A 92 22.76 -8.26 -14.20
N GLY A 93 24.04 -7.97 -13.92
CA GLY A 93 24.83 -6.99 -14.68
C GLY A 93 24.88 -5.56 -14.15
N SER A 94 24.22 -5.22 -13.05
CA SER A 94 24.23 -3.87 -12.47
C SER A 94 25.53 -3.48 -11.74
N GLY A 95 26.50 -4.39 -11.56
CA GLY A 95 27.70 -4.18 -10.73
C GLY A 95 29.05 -4.21 -11.46
N GLY A 96 29.15 -4.27 -12.78
CA GLY A 96 30.40 -4.44 -13.50
C GLY A 96 30.50 -3.66 -14.81
N SER A 97 31.68 -3.16 -15.10
CA SER A 97 32.01 -2.44 -16.34
C SER A 97 31.69 -3.27 -17.59
N GLY A 98 30.52 -3.09 -18.21
CA GLY A 98 30.28 -3.60 -19.55
C GLY A 98 28.89 -4.10 -19.94
N GLY A 99 27.93 -4.20 -19.06
CA GLY A 99 26.56 -4.57 -19.43
C GLY A 99 25.58 -3.62 -18.75
N SER A 100 25.01 -2.70 -19.47
CA SER A 100 23.92 -1.89 -18.93
C SER A 100 22.64 -2.73 -18.96
N VAL A 101 22.15 -3.17 -17.81
CA VAL A 101 20.72 -3.36 -17.65
C VAL A 101 20.04 -2.12 -18.23
N HIS A 102 19.03 -2.33 -19.04
CA HIS A 102 18.40 -1.21 -19.69
C HIS A 102 17.83 -0.30 -18.58
N TRP A 103 18.31 0.95 -18.47
CA TRP A 103 17.91 1.90 -17.42
C TRP A 103 16.39 2.01 -17.24
N ARG A 104 15.63 1.71 -18.26
CA ARG A 104 14.18 1.67 -18.25
C ARG A 104 13.61 0.44 -17.52
N LEU A 105 14.36 -0.65 -17.38
CA LEU A 105 13.93 -1.79 -16.57
C LEU A 105 14.03 -1.44 -15.09
N ASP A 106 15.08 -0.71 -14.68
CA ASP A 106 15.17 -0.17 -13.31
C ASP A 106 14.05 0.83 -13.03
N GLU A 107 13.75 1.72 -14.00
CA GLU A 107 12.62 2.66 -13.89
C GLU A 107 11.26 1.94 -13.77
N TYR A 108 11.07 0.88 -14.54
CA TYR A 108 9.84 0.06 -14.49
C TYR A 108 9.69 -0.70 -13.18
N LEU A 109 10.76 -1.29 -12.68
CA LEU A 109 10.72 -2.08 -11.45
C LEU A 109 10.54 -1.20 -10.19
N GLY A 110 10.87 0.09 -10.28
CA GLY A 110 10.71 1.06 -9.19
C GLY A 110 11.66 0.83 -8.02
N ASP A 111 11.35 1.46 -6.90
CA ASP A 111 12.22 1.49 -5.72
C ASP A 111 12.13 0.22 -4.84
N THR A 112 11.07 -0.56 -4.97
CA THR A 112 10.81 -1.76 -4.14
C THR A 112 10.45 -2.99 -4.98
N PRO A 113 11.29 -3.38 -5.94
CA PRO A 113 11.01 -4.54 -6.77
C PRO A 113 11.10 -5.84 -5.97
N PHE A 114 10.23 -6.77 -6.34
CA PHE A 114 10.32 -8.15 -5.88
C PHE A 114 11.27 -8.91 -6.80
N TYR A 115 12.31 -9.54 -6.25
CA TYR A 115 13.25 -10.38 -6.98
C TYR A 115 13.21 -11.81 -6.49
N PHE A 116 13.37 -12.74 -7.42
CA PHE A 116 13.50 -14.17 -7.14
C PHE A 116 14.45 -14.85 -8.12
N GLU A 117 15.48 -15.50 -7.63
CA GLU A 117 16.44 -16.24 -8.44
C GLU A 117 15.97 -17.68 -8.63
N ILE A 118 15.91 -18.14 -9.88
CA ILE A 118 15.59 -19.53 -10.22
C ILE A 118 16.89 -20.34 -10.10
N ASP A 119 16.91 -21.34 -9.22
CA ASP A 119 18.09 -22.14 -8.89
C ASP A 119 18.50 -23.16 -9.98
N GLN A 120 17.69 -23.32 -11.01
CA GLN A 120 17.92 -24.24 -12.11
C GLN A 120 17.99 -23.49 -13.44
N SER A 121 18.91 -23.91 -14.32
CA SER A 121 18.98 -23.36 -15.67
C SER A 121 17.83 -23.86 -16.53
N LEU A 122 17.25 -22.98 -17.34
CA LEU A 122 16.30 -23.35 -18.39
C LEU A 122 17.06 -23.86 -19.62
N GLU A 123 16.80 -25.09 -20.05
CA GLU A 123 17.32 -25.63 -21.29
C GLU A 123 16.66 -24.97 -22.53
N PRO A 124 17.25 -25.11 -23.73
CA PRO A 124 16.62 -24.63 -24.96
C PRO A 124 15.20 -25.18 -25.12
N HIS A 125 14.24 -24.28 -25.32
CA HIS A 125 12.79 -24.55 -25.47
C HIS A 125 12.06 -25.00 -24.19
N ASP A 126 12.72 -25.00 -23.04
CA ASP A 126 12.06 -25.22 -21.77
C ASP A 126 11.10 -24.07 -21.44
N SER A 127 10.05 -24.43 -20.71
CA SER A 127 9.09 -23.49 -20.15
C SER A 127 9.30 -23.30 -18.66
N LEU A 128 9.15 -22.06 -18.23
CA LEU A 128 9.10 -21.66 -16.83
C LEU A 128 7.73 -21.02 -16.57
N GLU A 129 6.95 -21.60 -15.69
CA GLU A 129 5.72 -21.01 -15.21
C GLU A 129 5.94 -20.46 -13.80
N ILE A 130 5.52 -19.22 -13.57
CA ILE A 130 5.66 -18.54 -12.27
C ILE A 130 4.28 -18.06 -11.83
N GLU A 131 3.92 -18.40 -10.60
CA GLU A 131 2.74 -17.87 -9.93
C GLU A 131 3.17 -17.08 -8.70
N LEU A 132 2.88 -15.79 -8.73
CA LEU A 132 3.10 -14.86 -7.62
C LEU A 132 1.75 -14.44 -7.05
N GLN A 133 1.59 -14.57 -5.74
CA GLN A 133 0.44 -14.06 -5.01
C GLN A 133 0.87 -12.95 -4.06
N TYR A 134 0.09 -11.88 -4.01
CA TYR A 134 0.29 -10.79 -3.06
C TYR A 134 -1.04 -10.24 -2.54
N VAL A 135 -1.01 -9.71 -1.34
CA VAL A 135 -2.11 -8.96 -0.73
C VAL A 135 -1.80 -7.48 -0.81
N GLN A 136 -2.82 -6.66 -1.13
CA GLN A 136 -2.69 -5.21 -1.23
C GLN A 136 -3.84 -4.53 -0.49
N LEU A 137 -3.51 -3.58 0.39
CA LEU A 137 -4.48 -2.67 0.97
C LEU A 137 -4.79 -1.56 -0.04
N LEU A 138 -6.06 -1.43 -0.42
CA LEU A 138 -6.51 -0.42 -1.37
C LEU A 138 -6.89 0.86 -0.63
N ILE A 139 -6.44 1.97 -1.16
CA ILE A 139 -6.77 3.29 -0.61
C ILE A 139 -8.05 3.78 -1.28
N GLN A 140 -9.04 4.14 -0.46
CA GLN A 140 -10.18 4.89 -0.93
C GLN A 140 -9.84 6.37 -0.89
N SER A 141 -10.02 7.06 -2.00
CA SER A 141 -9.86 8.51 -2.11
C SER A 141 -11.11 9.10 -2.74
N HIS A 142 -11.82 9.96 -1.99
CA HIS A 142 -13.04 10.66 -2.45
C HIS A 142 -14.14 9.72 -3.02
N GLY A 143 -14.30 8.54 -2.41
CA GLY A 143 -15.26 7.53 -2.82
C GLY A 143 -14.79 6.56 -3.89
N GLU A 144 -13.71 6.87 -4.57
CA GLU A 144 -13.10 5.95 -5.51
C GLU A 144 -12.10 5.04 -4.82
N VAL A 145 -12.23 3.75 -5.03
CA VAL A 145 -11.25 2.73 -4.66
C VAL A 145 -10.56 2.28 -5.94
N SER A 146 -9.24 2.30 -5.94
CA SER A 146 -8.46 1.88 -7.10
C SER A 146 -7.35 0.90 -6.71
N MET A 147 -7.17 -0.09 -7.57
CA MET A 147 -6.08 -1.06 -7.52
C MET A 147 -5.31 -0.95 -8.83
N VAL A 148 -4.01 -0.69 -8.72
CA VAL A 148 -3.14 -0.60 -9.89
C VAL A 148 -2.31 -1.88 -9.98
N TYR A 149 -2.46 -2.58 -11.09
CA TYR A 149 -1.60 -3.70 -11.47
C TYR A 149 -0.55 -3.19 -12.45
N PRO A 150 0.74 -3.37 -12.16
CA PRO A 150 1.80 -2.82 -13.02
C PRO A 150 1.78 -3.48 -14.40
N GLY A 151 1.73 -2.65 -15.42
CA GLY A 151 1.75 -3.02 -16.84
C GLY A 151 2.68 -2.08 -17.61
N GLY A 152 2.64 -2.10 -18.94
CA GLY A 152 3.29 -1.07 -19.74
C GLY A 152 4.81 -1.11 -19.79
N LEU A 153 5.45 -2.27 -19.79
CA LEU A 153 6.89 -2.37 -20.02
C LEU A 153 7.24 -2.02 -21.49
N ASP A 154 7.27 -0.77 -21.82
CA ASP A 154 7.55 -0.22 -23.16
C ASP A 154 8.94 -0.57 -23.72
N VAL A 155 9.74 -1.35 -23.01
CA VAL A 155 11.18 -1.15 -23.08
C VAL A 155 11.95 -2.30 -23.67
N VAL A 156 11.55 -3.57 -23.54
CA VAL A 156 12.55 -4.64 -23.66
C VAL A 156 12.20 -5.81 -24.56
N GLN A 157 10.95 -6.10 -24.88
CA GLN A 157 10.63 -7.20 -25.80
C GLN A 157 9.78 -6.76 -27.00
N SER A 158 10.10 -7.33 -28.15
CA SER A 158 9.52 -6.93 -29.46
C SER A 158 8.30 -7.73 -29.89
N ALA A 159 7.73 -8.60 -29.07
CA ALA A 159 6.58 -9.43 -29.45
C ALA A 159 5.45 -9.34 -28.43
N ALA A 160 4.21 -9.21 -28.91
CA ALA A 160 3.01 -9.35 -28.07
C ALA A 160 2.95 -10.74 -27.44
N LEU A 161 2.35 -10.84 -26.24
CA LEU A 161 2.05 -12.13 -25.64
C LEU A 161 1.02 -12.87 -26.50
N GLU A 162 0.96 -14.18 -26.37
CA GLU A 162 -0.11 -14.96 -27.01
C GLU A 162 -1.47 -14.67 -26.36
N ARG A 163 -1.46 -14.49 -25.03
CA ARG A 163 -2.65 -14.18 -24.26
C ARG A 163 -2.30 -13.43 -22.97
N ILE A 164 -3.15 -12.45 -22.65
CA ILE A 164 -3.28 -11.87 -21.32
C ILE A 164 -4.74 -11.99 -20.93
N SER A 165 -5.03 -12.54 -19.75
CA SER A 165 -6.38 -12.54 -19.19
C SER A 165 -6.37 -11.83 -17.84
N VAL A 166 -7.45 -11.09 -17.57
CA VAL A 166 -7.70 -10.42 -16.30
C VAL A 166 -9.09 -10.80 -15.85
N GLN A 167 -9.18 -11.29 -14.63
CA GLN A 167 -10.42 -11.52 -13.92
C GLN A 167 -10.39 -10.71 -12.63
N ALA A 168 -11.32 -9.77 -12.46
CA ALA A 168 -11.44 -9.00 -11.23
C ALA A 168 -12.82 -9.21 -10.61
N ASN A 169 -12.84 -9.65 -9.36
CA ASN A 169 -14.05 -9.85 -8.57
C ASN A 169 -14.03 -8.86 -7.41
N ILE A 170 -15.09 -8.09 -7.25
CA ILE A 170 -15.23 -7.07 -6.21
C ILE A 170 -16.44 -7.46 -5.36
N GLU A 171 -16.25 -7.59 -4.07
CA GLU A 171 -17.31 -7.78 -3.08
C GLU A 171 -17.19 -6.69 -2.01
N SER A 172 -18.27 -5.96 -1.73
CA SER A 172 -18.27 -4.87 -0.76
C SER A 172 -19.49 -4.89 0.13
N GLN A 173 -19.32 -4.49 1.39
CA GLN A 173 -20.45 -4.22 2.31
C GLN A 173 -21.11 -2.87 2.00
N GLN A 174 -20.42 -1.99 1.28
CA GLN A 174 -20.95 -0.70 0.80
C GLN A 174 -21.50 -0.85 -0.62
N THR A 175 -22.35 0.10 -1.03
CA THR A 175 -22.86 0.13 -2.40
C THR A 175 -21.74 0.43 -3.39
N VAL A 176 -21.55 -0.45 -4.36
CA VAL A 176 -20.57 -0.33 -5.44
C VAL A 176 -21.22 0.22 -6.70
N SER A 177 -20.58 1.20 -7.31
CA SER A 177 -20.94 1.74 -8.63
C SER A 177 -19.70 1.99 -9.47
N ASP A 178 -19.90 2.28 -10.75
CA ASP A 178 -18.87 2.71 -11.71
C ASP A 178 -17.61 1.83 -11.75
N ALA A 179 -17.80 0.52 -11.56
CA ALA A 179 -16.70 -0.44 -11.64
C ALA A 179 -16.15 -0.54 -13.08
N ALA A 180 -14.85 -0.45 -13.22
CA ALA A 180 -14.17 -0.45 -14.51
C ALA A 180 -12.76 -1.06 -14.44
N ILE A 181 -12.29 -1.51 -15.60
CA ILE A 181 -10.87 -1.83 -15.84
C ILE A 181 -10.34 -0.82 -16.87
N GLU A 182 -9.31 -0.08 -16.54
CA GLU A 182 -8.70 0.93 -17.41
C GLU A 182 -7.21 0.57 -17.67
N PRO A 183 -6.68 0.87 -18.85
CA PRO A 183 -7.29 1.50 -20.03
C PRO A 183 -8.09 0.53 -20.91
N CYS A 184 -8.24 -0.71 -20.46
CA CYS A 184 -8.90 -1.77 -21.20
C CYS A 184 -10.42 -1.70 -20.96
N GLN A 185 -11.21 -1.96 -22.01
CA GLN A 185 -12.65 -2.11 -21.84
C GLN A 185 -12.95 -3.55 -21.46
N PRO A 186 -13.68 -3.82 -20.37
CA PRO A 186 -14.05 -5.19 -20.00
C PRO A 186 -14.77 -5.89 -21.17
N THR A 187 -14.42 -7.15 -21.41
CA THR A 187 -15.16 -8.02 -22.32
C THR A 187 -16.48 -8.48 -21.71
N ASP A 188 -16.46 -8.67 -20.38
CA ASP A 188 -17.64 -9.00 -19.58
C ASP A 188 -17.66 -8.13 -18.32
N LEU A 189 -18.86 -7.64 -17.98
CA LEU A 189 -19.15 -6.95 -16.72
C LEU A 189 -20.45 -7.48 -16.18
N ILE A 190 -20.42 -8.08 -15.00
CA ILE A 190 -21.59 -8.60 -14.30
C ILE A 190 -21.65 -7.93 -12.94
N GLN A 191 -22.76 -7.27 -12.63
CA GLN A 191 -23.00 -6.68 -11.31
C GLN A 191 -24.29 -7.23 -10.71
N ILE A 192 -24.20 -7.75 -9.49
CA ILE A 192 -25.33 -8.26 -8.70
C ILE A 192 -25.23 -7.65 -7.31
N GLY A 193 -26.04 -6.62 -7.04
CA GLY A 193 -25.95 -5.88 -5.79
C GLY A 193 -24.58 -5.23 -5.64
N ASN A 194 -23.90 -5.55 -4.55
CA ASN A 194 -22.56 -5.03 -4.22
C ASN A 194 -21.41 -5.95 -4.68
N THR A 195 -21.72 -6.97 -5.48
CA THR A 195 -20.72 -7.85 -6.09
C THR A 195 -20.58 -7.50 -7.57
N VAL A 196 -19.36 -7.29 -8.02
CA VAL A 196 -19.04 -7.00 -9.42
C VAL A 196 -17.97 -7.97 -9.89
N SER A 197 -18.18 -8.54 -11.08
CA SER A 197 -17.19 -9.35 -11.78
C SER A 197 -16.87 -8.69 -13.11
N LEU A 198 -15.58 -8.46 -13.35
CA LEU A 198 -15.03 -7.83 -14.54
C LEU A 198 -14.06 -8.81 -15.19
N ALA A 199 -14.19 -9.05 -16.49
CA ALA A 199 -13.24 -9.85 -17.23
C ALA A 199 -12.71 -9.06 -18.44
N TRP A 200 -11.42 -9.26 -18.73
CA TRP A 200 -10.80 -8.73 -19.94
C TRP A 200 -9.80 -9.74 -20.49
N GLN A 201 -9.68 -9.78 -21.82
CA GLN A 201 -8.69 -10.59 -22.51
C GLN A 201 -8.08 -9.83 -23.67
N GLY A 202 -6.78 -9.98 -23.84
CA GLY A 202 -6.03 -9.36 -24.93
C GLY A 202 -4.65 -10.00 -25.07
N ASN A 203 -3.76 -9.33 -25.78
CA ASN A 203 -2.38 -9.78 -25.97
C ASN A 203 -1.36 -8.67 -25.66
N GLN A 204 -1.82 -7.52 -25.17
CA GLN A 204 -0.99 -6.37 -24.79
C GLN A 204 -1.67 -5.57 -23.69
N LEU A 205 -0.90 -5.12 -22.69
CA LEU A 205 -1.29 -4.09 -21.74
C LEU A 205 -0.52 -2.80 -22.08
N PRO A 206 -1.21 -1.75 -22.56
CA PRO A 206 -0.54 -0.53 -23.05
C PRO A 206 0.09 0.32 -21.95
N GLN A 207 -0.34 0.18 -20.73
CA GLN A 207 0.12 0.85 -19.53
C GLN A 207 -0.34 0.06 -18.30
N ASP A 208 -0.16 0.60 -17.11
CA ASP A 208 -0.70 0.00 -15.90
C ASP A 208 -2.21 -0.25 -16.04
N LEU A 209 -2.64 -1.40 -15.52
CA LEU A 209 -4.04 -1.75 -15.49
C LEU A 209 -4.63 -1.30 -14.15
N THR A 210 -5.66 -0.48 -14.22
CA THR A 210 -6.35 -0.01 -13.02
C THR A 210 -7.73 -0.64 -12.93
N VAL A 211 -7.98 -1.38 -11.86
CA VAL A 211 -9.34 -1.78 -11.46
C VAL A 211 -9.84 -0.71 -10.51
N ARG A 212 -10.93 -0.02 -10.87
CA ARG A 212 -11.52 1.01 -10.02
C ARG A 212 -13.02 0.80 -9.84
N TYR A 213 -13.53 1.27 -8.72
CA TYR A 213 -14.96 1.32 -8.43
C TYR A 213 -15.26 2.43 -7.43
N THR A 214 -16.49 2.91 -7.43
CA THR A 214 -16.96 3.93 -6.49
C THR A 214 -17.76 3.29 -5.38
N VAL A 215 -17.47 3.68 -4.14
CA VAL A 215 -18.28 3.38 -2.96
C VAL A 215 -18.86 4.67 -2.41
N THR A 216 -20.15 4.66 -2.08
CA THR A 216 -20.85 5.85 -1.60
C THR A 216 -21.25 5.71 -0.16
N SER A 217 -21.02 6.76 0.60
CA SER A 217 -21.55 6.94 1.96
C SER A 217 -21.84 8.40 2.19
N ASP A 218 -23.09 8.72 2.57
CA ASP A 218 -23.52 10.08 2.93
C ASP A 218 -23.16 10.44 4.37
N GLU A 219 -22.86 9.44 5.19
CA GLU A 219 -22.48 9.58 6.60
C GLU A 219 -21.18 8.82 6.85
N LEU A 220 -20.59 8.98 8.05
CA LEU A 220 -19.45 8.15 8.44
C LEU A 220 -19.87 6.68 8.40
N ALA A 221 -19.24 5.91 7.54
CA ALA A 221 -19.49 4.49 7.40
C ALA A 221 -18.39 3.67 8.09
N MET A 222 -18.80 2.53 8.64
CA MET A 222 -17.88 1.50 9.13
C MET A 222 -18.28 0.17 8.50
N PHE A 223 -17.28 -0.64 8.20
CA PHE A 223 -17.47 -2.03 7.76
C PHE A 223 -16.49 -2.93 8.51
N GLY A 224 -16.81 -4.21 8.62
CA GLY A 224 -15.97 -5.14 9.36
C GLY A 224 -15.91 -6.52 8.71
N LEU A 225 -14.70 -7.08 8.71
CA LEU A 225 -14.39 -8.44 8.27
C LEU A 225 -13.78 -9.19 9.44
N ALA A 226 -14.12 -10.46 9.62
CA ALA A 226 -13.49 -11.27 10.66
C ALA A 226 -13.39 -12.73 10.22
N THR A 227 -12.38 -13.43 10.68
CA THR A 227 -12.17 -14.86 10.43
C THR A 227 -11.41 -15.49 11.60
N ARG A 228 -11.56 -16.80 11.79
CA ARG A 228 -10.78 -17.56 12.77
C ARG A 228 -9.99 -18.67 12.09
N ILE A 229 -8.69 -18.61 12.16
CA ILE A 229 -7.81 -19.66 11.68
C ILE A 229 -7.69 -20.74 12.77
N PRO A 230 -7.67 -22.04 12.45
CA PRO A 230 -7.42 -23.09 13.41
C PRO A 230 -6.08 -22.90 14.12
N ASP A 231 -6.06 -23.02 15.46
CA ASP A 231 -4.87 -22.74 16.30
C ASP A 231 -3.63 -23.55 15.87
N ALA A 232 -3.82 -24.76 15.30
CA ALA A 232 -2.72 -25.61 14.81
C ALA A 232 -1.97 -25.01 13.59
N GLN A 233 -2.53 -24.02 12.93
CA GLN A 233 -1.94 -23.37 11.75
C GLN A 233 -1.23 -22.06 12.07
N LEU A 234 -1.22 -21.64 13.33
CA LEU A 234 -0.66 -20.35 13.75
C LEU A 234 0.47 -20.53 14.75
N PRO A 235 1.42 -19.58 14.78
CA PRO A 235 2.53 -19.62 15.74
C PRO A 235 2.11 -19.34 17.19
N ASP A 236 0.88 -18.87 17.42
CA ASP A 236 0.33 -18.55 18.73
C ASP A 236 -1.17 -18.91 18.85
N PRO A 237 -1.74 -19.03 20.06
CA PRO A 237 -3.11 -19.51 20.28
C PRO A 237 -4.22 -18.49 19.99
N TRP A 238 -3.90 -17.34 19.42
CA TRP A 238 -4.87 -16.28 19.09
C TRP A 238 -5.39 -16.45 17.68
N GLY A 239 -6.30 -17.38 17.47
CA GLY A 239 -6.80 -17.76 16.13
C GLY A 239 -7.67 -16.72 15.43
N GLY A 240 -8.25 -15.76 16.14
CA GLY A 240 -9.17 -14.77 15.55
C GLY A 240 -8.46 -13.54 14.99
N PHE A 241 -8.89 -13.12 13.79
CA PHE A 241 -8.43 -11.90 13.11
C PHE A 241 -9.62 -11.08 12.64
N PHE A 242 -9.54 -9.77 12.76
CA PHE A 242 -10.54 -8.86 12.22
C PHE A 242 -9.89 -7.66 11.53
N LEU A 243 -10.66 -7.05 10.64
CA LEU A 243 -10.39 -5.76 10.02
C LEU A 243 -11.66 -4.91 10.13
N VAL A 244 -11.50 -3.67 10.57
CA VAL A 244 -12.55 -2.65 10.55
C VAL A 244 -12.08 -1.49 9.70
N GLY A 245 -12.89 -1.10 8.72
CA GLY A 245 -12.70 0.11 7.95
C GLY A 245 -13.57 1.24 8.49
N VAL A 246 -12.97 2.39 8.74
CA VAL A 246 -13.66 3.65 9.07
C VAL A 246 -13.56 4.56 7.86
N VAL A 247 -14.69 4.94 7.32
CA VAL A 247 -14.80 5.73 6.08
C VAL A 247 -15.53 7.03 6.38
N PRO A 248 -14.83 8.15 6.53
CA PRO A 248 -15.47 9.47 6.66
C PRO A 248 -16.30 9.82 5.42
N PRO A 249 -17.38 10.58 5.59
CA PRO A 249 -18.28 10.94 4.49
C PRO A 249 -17.57 11.79 3.43
N ILE A 250 -18.06 11.67 2.19
CA ILE A 250 -17.44 12.27 0.99
C ILE A 250 -18.26 13.46 0.48
N SER A 251 -19.43 13.73 1.08
CA SER A 251 -20.35 14.75 0.58
C SER A 251 -19.73 16.15 0.58
N GLU A 252 -19.78 16.85 -0.56
CA GLU A 252 -19.41 18.26 -0.69
C GLU A 252 -20.24 19.20 0.22
N GLN A 253 -21.34 18.71 0.77
CA GLN A 253 -22.21 19.45 1.70
C GLN A 253 -21.68 19.42 3.14
N ILE A 254 -20.69 18.58 3.46
CA ILE A 254 -20.08 18.51 4.78
C ILE A 254 -18.98 19.55 4.85
N SER A 255 -19.14 20.52 5.74
CA SER A 255 -18.10 21.50 6.01
C SER A 255 -16.85 20.80 6.59
N SER A 256 -15.69 21.03 6.00
CA SER A 256 -14.42 20.61 6.61
C SER A 256 -14.06 21.51 7.79
N ILE A 257 -13.37 20.94 8.77
CA ILE A 257 -12.79 21.71 9.89
C ILE A 257 -11.67 22.60 9.34
N GLY A 258 -11.61 23.86 9.76
CA GLY A 258 -10.51 24.76 9.39
C GLY A 258 -9.17 24.23 9.90
N LYS A 259 -8.10 24.50 9.16
CA LYS A 259 -6.75 24.09 9.56
C LYS A 259 -5.78 25.25 9.64
N ARG A 260 -4.78 25.10 10.52
CA ARG A 260 -3.54 25.88 10.50
C ARG A 260 -2.46 25.02 9.89
N PHE A 261 -1.87 25.52 8.85
CA PHE A 261 -0.94 24.76 8.01
C PHE A 261 0.41 25.45 7.91
N THR A 262 1.50 24.73 8.21
CA THR A 262 2.86 25.23 7.97
C THR A 262 3.61 24.27 7.06
N PHE A 263 4.20 24.81 6.01
CA PHE A 263 5.11 24.06 5.16
C PHE A 263 6.55 24.44 5.49
N ILE A 264 7.33 23.50 6.04
CA ILE A 264 8.75 23.68 6.39
C ILE A 264 9.58 23.09 5.26
N ILE A 265 10.35 23.92 4.57
CA ILE A 265 11.10 23.55 3.36
C ILE A 265 12.58 23.69 3.62
N ASP A 266 13.33 22.60 3.46
CA ASP A 266 14.77 22.59 3.44
C ASP A 266 15.30 23.34 2.20
N CYS A 267 16.16 24.30 2.43
CA CYS A 267 16.87 25.06 1.42
C CYS A 267 18.40 24.90 1.57
N SER A 268 18.87 23.83 2.19
CA SER A 268 20.29 23.52 2.32
C SER A 268 20.94 23.22 0.96
N GLY A 269 22.26 23.19 0.92
CA GLY A 269 23.00 23.00 -0.33
C GLY A 269 22.74 21.69 -1.05
N SER A 270 22.40 20.62 -0.32
CA SER A 270 22.05 19.29 -0.85
C SER A 270 20.75 19.29 -1.65
N MET A 271 19.83 20.22 -1.37
CA MET A 271 18.57 20.37 -2.12
C MET A 271 18.76 20.95 -3.53
N THR A 272 20.00 21.22 -3.96
CA THR A 272 20.27 21.78 -5.29
C THR A 272 19.79 20.87 -6.43
N GLY A 273 19.32 21.45 -7.52
CA GLY A 273 18.86 20.74 -8.72
C GLY A 273 17.38 20.46 -8.72
N ASN A 274 16.99 19.24 -9.03
CA ASN A 274 15.58 18.86 -9.19
C ASN A 274 14.80 18.93 -7.87
N LYS A 275 15.41 18.57 -6.74
CA LYS A 275 14.78 18.54 -5.41
C LYS A 275 14.12 19.89 -5.05
N ILE A 276 14.88 20.99 -5.12
CA ILE A 276 14.34 22.32 -4.79
C ILE A 276 13.27 22.80 -5.81
N VAL A 277 13.36 22.36 -7.06
CA VAL A 277 12.37 22.69 -8.08
C VAL A 277 11.05 21.99 -7.77
N GLN A 278 11.09 20.72 -7.43
CA GLN A 278 9.91 19.96 -7.06
C GLN A 278 9.30 20.43 -5.74
N ALA A 279 10.14 20.76 -4.75
CA ALA A 279 9.70 21.36 -3.50
C ALA A 279 8.90 22.66 -3.71
N ARG A 280 9.35 23.51 -4.61
CA ARG A 280 8.59 24.71 -5.01
C ARG A 280 7.26 24.38 -5.66
N LYS A 281 7.23 23.38 -6.53
CA LYS A 281 5.96 22.93 -7.18
C LYS A 281 4.98 22.39 -6.15
N ALA A 282 5.44 21.54 -5.21
CA ALA A 282 4.63 21.02 -4.13
C ALA A 282 4.07 22.14 -3.23
N ALA A 283 4.91 23.07 -2.81
CA ALA A 283 4.48 24.23 -2.02
C ALA A 283 3.44 25.07 -2.77
N ARG A 284 3.65 25.30 -4.06
CA ARG A 284 2.71 26.04 -4.90
C ARG A 284 1.39 25.32 -5.03
N TYR A 285 1.42 23.99 -5.26
CA TYR A 285 0.22 23.16 -5.31
C TYR A 285 -0.61 23.31 -4.04
N ILE A 286 0.02 23.21 -2.87
CA ILE A 286 -0.65 23.35 -1.58
C ILE A 286 -1.33 24.72 -1.45
N ILE A 287 -0.60 25.81 -1.77
CA ILE A 287 -1.16 27.19 -1.69
C ILE A 287 -2.35 27.38 -2.64
N ASP A 288 -2.32 26.72 -3.81
CA ASP A 288 -3.42 26.80 -4.78
C ASP A 288 -4.68 26.02 -4.33
N HIS A 289 -4.54 25.09 -3.35
CA HIS A 289 -5.62 24.20 -2.88
C HIS A 289 -6.01 24.41 -1.41
N LEU A 290 -5.55 25.49 -0.77
CA LEU A 290 -6.01 25.86 0.57
C LEU A 290 -7.49 26.27 0.54
N ASN A 291 -8.24 25.87 1.57
CA ASN A 291 -9.64 26.29 1.73
C ASN A 291 -9.71 27.72 2.26
N PRO A 292 -10.77 28.49 1.96
CA PRO A 292 -10.89 29.88 2.42
C PRO A 292 -10.89 30.05 3.95
N GLN A 293 -11.25 29.01 4.71
CA GLN A 293 -11.23 29.02 6.18
C GLN A 293 -9.86 28.66 6.76
N ASP A 294 -8.89 28.26 5.93
CA ASP A 294 -7.58 27.84 6.41
C ASP A 294 -6.67 29.03 6.74
N TRP A 295 -5.72 28.76 7.62
CA TRP A 295 -4.64 29.68 7.95
C TRP A 295 -3.31 29.00 7.60
N PHE A 296 -2.36 29.74 7.07
CA PHE A 296 -1.11 29.14 6.64
C PHE A 296 0.11 30.00 6.86
N ASN A 297 1.29 29.35 6.87
CA ASN A 297 2.61 29.97 6.78
C ASN A 297 3.58 29.05 6.03
N ILE A 298 4.70 29.62 5.60
CA ILE A 298 5.83 28.88 5.00
C ILE A 298 7.09 29.22 5.80
N VAL A 299 7.78 28.18 6.24
CA VAL A 299 9.11 28.30 6.86
C VAL A 299 10.14 27.71 5.91
N THR A 300 11.14 28.48 5.57
CA THR A 300 12.31 27.99 4.83
C THR A 300 13.52 27.98 5.73
N PHE A 301 14.37 26.99 5.59
CA PHE A 301 15.57 26.91 6.42
C PHE A 301 16.79 26.40 5.65
N SER A 302 17.94 26.85 6.13
CA SER A 302 19.27 26.35 5.79
C SER A 302 20.16 26.50 7.04
N SER A 303 21.18 27.33 7.04
CA SER A 303 21.94 27.66 8.25
C SER A 303 21.10 28.44 9.28
N SER A 304 20.07 29.12 8.86
CA SER A 304 19.06 29.82 9.67
C SER A 304 17.66 29.57 9.08
N ALA A 305 16.64 29.75 9.89
CA ALA A 305 15.24 29.66 9.47
C ALA A 305 14.66 31.05 9.17
N ARG A 306 13.65 31.09 8.30
CA ARG A 306 12.87 32.28 7.95
C ARG A 306 11.43 31.90 7.72
N THR A 307 10.49 32.70 8.23
CA THR A 307 9.07 32.61 7.93
C THR A 307 8.69 33.55 6.79
N LEU A 308 7.66 33.18 6.05
CA LEU A 308 7.04 34.06 5.08
C LEU A 308 6.32 35.21 5.80
N PHE A 309 5.53 34.87 6.81
CA PHE A 309 4.80 35.82 7.65
C PHE A 309 5.22 35.71 9.11
N ASP A 310 5.06 36.79 9.89
CA ASP A 310 5.34 36.78 11.33
C ASP A 310 4.40 35.83 12.11
N THR A 311 3.18 35.60 11.60
CA THR A 311 2.21 34.65 12.11
C THR A 311 1.39 34.08 10.96
N HIS A 312 0.71 32.93 11.16
CA HIS A 312 -0.22 32.39 10.18
C HIS A 312 -1.17 33.46 9.66
N LYS A 313 -1.44 33.43 8.35
CA LYS A 313 -2.38 34.31 7.65
C LYS A 313 -3.52 33.52 7.06
N PRO A 314 -4.73 34.12 6.94
CA PRO A 314 -5.83 33.48 6.26
C PRO A 314 -5.49 33.18 4.80
N ALA A 315 -6.04 32.10 4.27
CA ALA A 315 -5.82 31.66 2.90
C ALA A 315 -6.68 32.50 1.92
N ASP A 316 -6.51 33.80 1.94
CA ASP A 316 -7.12 34.70 0.97
C ASP A 316 -6.22 34.95 -0.25
N ASN A 317 -6.78 35.57 -1.28
CA ASN A 317 -6.08 35.81 -2.52
C ASN A 317 -4.81 36.66 -2.35
N ASP A 318 -4.81 37.62 -1.43
CA ASP A 318 -3.69 38.54 -1.25
C ASP A 318 -2.51 37.82 -0.60
N PHE A 319 -2.74 37.07 0.49
CA PHE A 319 -1.70 36.30 1.16
C PHE A 319 -1.23 35.09 0.33
N CYS A 320 -2.15 34.40 -0.38
CA CYS A 320 -1.78 33.33 -1.30
C CYS A 320 -0.89 33.86 -2.45
N ASN A 321 -1.17 35.04 -3.01
CA ASN A 321 -0.32 35.65 -4.03
C ASN A 321 1.07 36.03 -3.48
N GLN A 322 1.15 36.57 -2.26
CA GLN A 322 2.44 36.84 -1.60
C GLN A 322 3.24 35.55 -1.41
N ALA A 323 2.57 34.45 -1.01
CA ALA A 323 3.21 33.15 -0.86
C ALA A 323 3.78 32.62 -2.18
N LYS A 324 3.02 32.73 -3.27
CA LYS A 324 3.50 32.33 -4.61
C LYS A 324 4.75 33.11 -5.04
N VAL A 325 4.76 34.42 -4.81
CA VAL A 325 5.94 35.25 -5.07
C VAL A 325 7.14 34.82 -4.20
N PHE A 326 6.89 34.52 -2.92
CA PHE A 326 7.93 34.04 -2.02
C PHE A 326 8.51 32.69 -2.48
N ILE A 327 7.64 31.73 -2.85
CA ILE A 327 8.04 30.41 -3.35
C ILE A 327 8.93 30.55 -4.58
N ASP A 328 8.54 31.38 -5.53
CA ASP A 328 9.26 31.53 -6.80
C ASP A 328 10.63 32.20 -6.64
N HIS A 329 10.77 33.12 -5.69
CA HIS A 329 11.95 33.96 -5.59
C HIS A 329 12.88 33.68 -4.39
N GLN A 330 12.34 33.17 -3.27
CA GLN A 330 13.10 33.00 -2.03
C GLN A 330 13.52 31.56 -1.73
N ILE A 331 12.81 30.56 -2.25
CA ILE A 331 13.18 29.16 -2.07
C ILE A 331 14.34 28.81 -3.00
N LYS A 332 15.57 28.86 -2.46
CA LYS A 332 16.82 28.58 -3.18
C LYS A 332 17.76 27.78 -2.31
N ALA A 333 18.35 26.73 -2.88
CA ALA A 333 19.24 25.84 -2.17
C ALA A 333 20.59 26.50 -1.88
N SER A 334 20.98 26.60 -0.61
CA SER A 334 22.29 27.06 -0.15
C SER A 334 22.50 26.88 1.37
N GLY A 335 23.72 26.72 1.81
CA GLY A 335 24.09 26.68 3.23
C GLY A 335 23.97 25.30 3.85
N SER A 336 23.96 25.25 5.19
CA SER A 336 23.88 24.05 6.04
C SER A 336 22.43 23.77 6.46
N THR A 337 22.17 22.71 7.25
CA THR A 337 20.83 22.20 7.59
C THR A 337 20.59 22.38 9.09
N ASN A 338 19.81 23.40 9.50
CA ASN A 338 19.44 23.69 10.90
C ASN A 338 17.96 23.41 11.15
N ILE A 339 17.63 22.12 11.37
CA ILE A 339 16.25 21.65 11.58
C ILE A 339 15.63 22.25 12.85
N GLY A 340 16.39 22.33 13.95
CA GLY A 340 15.88 22.88 15.22
C GLY A 340 15.39 24.32 15.09
N ALA A 341 16.11 25.17 14.36
CA ALA A 341 15.67 26.54 14.12
C ALA A 341 14.36 26.61 13.31
N ALA A 342 14.19 25.70 12.35
CA ALA A 342 12.97 25.63 11.54
C ALA A 342 11.74 25.25 12.37
N PHE A 343 11.85 24.18 13.16
CA PHE A 343 10.76 23.75 14.04
C PHE A 343 10.43 24.73 15.15
N GLY A 344 11.44 25.33 15.81
CA GLY A 344 11.19 26.35 16.83
C GLY A 344 10.39 27.54 16.27
N MET A 345 10.70 27.97 15.05
CA MET A 345 10.01 29.05 14.38
C MET A 345 8.60 28.65 13.92
N ALA A 346 8.42 27.43 13.40
CA ALA A 346 7.14 26.94 12.93
C ALA A 346 6.16 26.66 14.09
N ILE A 347 6.64 26.03 15.17
CA ILE A 347 5.78 25.65 16.31
C ILE A 347 5.33 26.88 17.09
N ASP A 348 6.18 27.90 17.25
CA ASP A 348 5.81 29.14 17.94
C ASP A 348 4.60 29.85 17.31
N ASP A 349 4.38 29.65 16.02
CA ASP A 349 3.24 30.22 15.29
C ASP A 349 1.90 29.55 15.65
N TYR A 350 1.91 28.32 16.22
CA TYR A 350 0.71 27.61 16.67
C TYR A 350 0.21 28.00 18.07
N ARG A 351 0.91 28.88 18.79
CA ARG A 351 0.47 29.37 20.12
C ARG A 351 -0.92 30.00 20.14
N TRP A 352 -1.41 30.41 18.98
CA TRP A 352 -2.72 31.04 18.79
C TRP A 352 -3.76 30.07 18.17
N SER A 353 -3.40 28.79 18.03
CA SER A 353 -4.29 27.80 17.47
C SER A 353 -5.39 27.41 18.46
N SER A 354 -6.55 27.04 17.92
CA SER A 354 -7.68 26.50 18.65
C SER A 354 -7.68 24.98 18.62
N LYS A 355 -8.29 24.34 19.63
CA LYS A 355 -8.59 22.90 19.58
C LYS A 355 -9.67 22.53 18.57
N GLU A 356 -10.34 23.53 18.01
CA GLU A 356 -11.36 23.37 16.97
C GLU A 356 -10.76 23.38 15.56
N GLU A 357 -9.45 23.57 15.44
CA GLU A 357 -8.70 23.60 14.17
C GLU A 357 -7.74 22.43 14.10
N ALA A 358 -7.51 21.88 12.91
CA ALA A 358 -6.46 20.92 12.68
C ALA A 358 -5.11 21.65 12.50
N ASN A 359 -4.12 21.30 13.32
CA ASN A 359 -2.79 21.88 13.23
C ASN A 359 -1.86 20.91 12.48
N ILE A 360 -1.35 21.32 11.33
CA ILE A 360 -0.61 20.45 10.41
C ILE A 360 0.70 21.09 10.00
N ILE A 361 1.80 20.37 10.16
CA ILE A 361 3.11 20.68 9.56
C ILE A 361 3.45 19.65 8.51
N ILE A 362 3.82 20.08 7.31
CA ILE A 362 4.53 19.27 6.33
C ILE A 362 6.00 19.70 6.35
N PHE A 363 6.87 18.80 6.76
CA PHE A 363 8.30 18.99 6.86
C PHE A 363 9.04 18.22 5.78
N MET A 364 9.87 18.89 5.01
CA MET A 364 10.62 18.31 3.91
C MET A 364 12.12 18.62 4.02
N THR A 365 12.93 17.57 3.96
CA THR A 365 14.41 17.66 3.97
C THR A 365 15.03 16.50 3.21
N ASP A 366 16.24 16.68 2.69
CA ASP A 366 17.04 15.63 2.06
C ASP A 366 18.28 15.26 2.88
N GLY A 367 18.45 15.81 4.08
CA GLY A 367 19.71 15.70 4.78
C GLY A 367 19.66 15.50 6.28
N LEU A 368 20.86 15.29 6.79
CA LEU A 368 21.16 15.26 8.22
C LEU A 368 21.27 16.70 8.76
N PRO A 369 20.93 16.96 10.04
CA PRO A 369 21.19 18.25 10.65
C PRO A 369 22.71 18.50 10.71
N THR A 370 23.18 19.55 10.00
CA THR A 370 24.59 19.94 9.94
C THR A 370 24.90 21.22 10.73
N ALA A 371 23.86 21.92 11.19
CA ALA A 371 23.94 23.11 12.02
C ALA A 371 22.92 23.08 13.16
N GLY A 372 23.12 23.87 14.21
CA GLY A 372 22.24 23.87 15.38
C GLY A 372 22.33 22.58 16.21
N ILE A 373 21.19 22.08 16.66
CA ILE A 373 21.08 20.79 17.38
C ILE A 373 21.27 19.67 16.36
N ARG A 374 22.33 18.89 16.50
CA ARG A 374 22.68 17.81 15.55
C ARG A 374 22.41 16.42 16.10
N ASN A 375 22.40 16.28 17.41
CA ASN A 375 22.07 15.00 18.05
C ASN A 375 20.58 14.72 17.88
N THR A 376 20.22 13.52 17.42
CA THR A 376 18.84 13.12 17.11
C THR A 376 17.95 13.18 18.36
N ASP A 377 18.44 12.67 19.52
CA ASP A 377 17.66 12.66 20.76
C ASP A 377 17.39 14.05 21.30
N GLU A 378 18.44 14.92 21.30
CA GLU A 378 18.30 16.30 21.73
C GLU A 378 17.34 17.07 20.80
N LEU A 379 17.42 16.83 19.49
CA LEU A 379 16.56 17.50 18.51
C LEU A 379 15.11 17.06 18.65
N CYS A 380 14.84 15.77 18.75
CA CYS A 380 13.49 15.24 18.99
C CYS A 380 12.92 15.74 20.32
N SER A 381 13.72 15.74 21.39
CA SER A 381 13.30 16.26 22.71
C SER A 381 13.00 17.75 22.67
N TYR A 382 13.78 18.53 21.94
CA TYR A 382 13.55 19.95 21.73
C TYR A 382 12.22 20.18 20.99
N ILE A 383 12.00 19.51 19.85
CA ILE A 383 10.77 19.65 19.06
C ILE A 383 9.53 19.22 19.87
N ALA A 384 9.62 18.10 20.60
CA ALA A 384 8.53 17.63 21.47
C ALA A 384 8.23 18.61 22.61
N GLY A 385 9.27 19.20 23.23
CA GLY A 385 9.13 20.21 24.27
C GLY A 385 8.43 21.49 23.77
N GLU A 386 8.81 21.97 22.59
CA GLU A 386 8.16 23.14 21.95
C GLU A 386 6.69 22.83 21.64
N SER A 387 6.38 21.64 21.10
CA SER A 387 4.99 21.29 20.74
C SER A 387 4.09 21.05 21.96
N GLN A 388 4.60 20.47 23.06
CA GLN A 388 3.86 20.30 24.31
C GLN A 388 3.46 21.62 24.96
N SER A 389 4.15 22.70 24.65
CA SER A 389 3.80 24.06 25.12
C SER A 389 2.57 24.62 24.40
N GLN A 390 2.09 23.98 23.32
CA GLN A 390 0.96 24.44 22.55
C GLN A 390 -0.38 23.97 23.13
N SER A 391 -1.45 24.72 22.85
CA SER A 391 -2.80 24.45 23.39
C SER A 391 -3.54 23.32 22.72
N ALA A 392 -3.12 22.95 21.50
CA ALA A 392 -3.81 22.00 20.64
C ALA A 392 -2.80 21.00 20.03
N PRO A 393 -3.22 19.75 19.76
CA PRO A 393 -2.38 18.75 19.12
C PRO A 393 -1.84 19.22 17.76
N LEU A 394 -0.64 18.76 17.43
CA LEU A 394 0.06 19.09 16.20
C LEU A 394 0.40 17.80 15.43
N SER A 395 -0.07 17.70 14.19
CA SER A 395 0.27 16.60 13.29
C SER A 395 1.47 17.00 12.40
N VAL A 396 2.53 16.19 12.40
CA VAL A 396 3.75 16.46 11.60
C VAL A 396 3.98 15.35 10.60
N PHE A 397 3.87 15.69 9.31
CA PHE A 397 4.19 14.79 8.20
C PHE A 397 5.58 15.09 7.68
N CYS A 398 6.47 14.10 7.72
CA CYS A 398 7.86 14.25 7.32
C CYS A 398 8.14 13.62 5.96
N PHE A 399 8.80 14.35 5.07
CA PHE A 399 9.29 13.86 3.80
C PHE A 399 10.81 13.85 3.75
N GLY A 400 11.38 12.65 3.67
CA GLY A 400 12.80 12.44 3.44
C GLY A 400 13.07 12.21 1.95
N ILE A 401 13.91 13.05 1.32
CA ILE A 401 14.16 13.03 -0.12
C ILE A 401 15.51 12.38 -0.41
N GLY A 402 15.52 11.29 -1.20
CA GLY A 402 16.72 10.59 -1.59
C GLY A 402 17.18 9.52 -0.59
N HIS A 403 18.38 8.97 -0.83
CA HIS A 403 18.87 7.79 -0.10
C HIS A 403 19.60 8.13 1.22
N ASP A 404 20.13 9.34 1.36
CA ASP A 404 21.02 9.73 2.47
C ASP A 404 20.29 10.44 3.64
N VAL A 405 18.99 10.30 3.73
CA VAL A 405 18.17 10.92 4.79
C VAL A 405 18.29 10.20 6.12
N ASN A 406 18.19 10.96 7.22
CA ASN A 406 18.08 10.37 8.55
C ASN A 406 16.68 9.85 8.79
N LYS A 407 16.44 8.57 8.39
CA LYS A 407 15.14 7.91 8.55
C LYS A 407 14.70 7.86 10.02
N GLN A 408 15.62 7.59 10.95
CA GLN A 408 15.35 7.59 12.39
C GLN A 408 14.82 8.93 12.88
N LEU A 409 15.48 10.02 12.56
CA LEU A 409 15.06 11.36 12.97
C LEU A 409 13.66 11.70 12.46
N LEU A 410 13.41 11.49 11.16
CA LEU A 410 12.12 11.85 10.55
C LEU A 410 10.98 10.98 11.07
N THR A 411 11.22 9.68 11.26
CA THR A 411 10.23 8.76 11.84
C THR A 411 9.89 9.19 13.27
N ARG A 412 10.88 9.51 14.10
CA ARG A 412 10.64 9.97 15.49
C ARG A 412 9.90 11.30 15.57
N ILE A 413 10.22 12.25 14.69
CA ILE A 413 9.48 13.53 14.66
C ILE A 413 8.03 13.28 14.29
N ALA A 414 7.76 12.48 13.27
CA ALA A 414 6.41 12.18 12.81
C ALA A 414 5.60 11.40 13.87
N ASP A 415 6.19 10.34 14.45
CA ASP A 415 5.54 9.49 15.46
C ASP A 415 5.18 10.27 16.73
N ASN A 416 6.10 11.09 17.23
CA ASN A 416 5.85 11.96 18.40
C ASN A 416 4.72 12.99 18.18
N HIS A 417 4.31 13.23 16.94
CA HIS A 417 3.35 14.27 16.57
C HIS A 417 2.20 13.72 15.71
N GLN A 418 1.80 12.47 15.90
CA GLN A 418 0.62 11.86 15.27
C GLN A 418 0.59 12.00 13.73
N GLY A 419 1.75 12.00 13.10
CA GLY A 419 1.91 12.10 11.65
C GLY A 419 2.55 10.85 11.07
N LYS A 420 3.13 11.00 9.88
CA LYS A 420 3.79 9.90 9.16
C LYS A 420 5.07 10.40 8.51
N ALA A 421 6.13 9.58 8.54
CA ALA A 421 7.34 9.80 7.75
C ALA A 421 7.25 9.02 6.43
N MET A 422 7.59 9.68 5.33
CA MET A 422 7.66 9.09 3.99
C MET A 422 9.03 9.37 3.39
N PHE A 423 9.57 8.36 2.69
CA PHE A 423 10.88 8.44 2.06
C PHE A 423 10.69 8.27 0.56
N ILE A 424 11.09 9.27 -0.20
CA ILE A 424 10.75 9.41 -1.61
C ILE A 424 11.99 9.66 -2.47
N ALA A 425 11.96 9.14 -3.70
CA ALA A 425 12.99 9.44 -4.69
C ALA A 425 12.92 10.90 -5.16
N ASP A 426 14.06 11.43 -5.63
CA ASP A 426 14.18 12.84 -6.04
C ASP A 426 13.17 13.29 -7.11
N GLN A 427 12.66 12.37 -7.91
CA GLN A 427 11.75 12.68 -9.02
C GLN A 427 10.29 12.70 -8.63
N GLU A 428 9.91 12.13 -7.48
CA GLU A 428 8.53 11.95 -7.03
C GLU A 428 8.07 12.94 -5.95
N VAL A 429 8.90 13.92 -5.59
CA VAL A 429 8.65 14.83 -4.46
C VAL A 429 7.33 15.58 -4.60
N GLU A 430 7.09 16.23 -5.73
CA GLU A 430 5.86 17.00 -5.94
C GLU A 430 4.61 16.10 -6.01
N PRO A 431 4.57 15.01 -6.80
CA PRO A 431 3.41 14.13 -6.82
C PRO A 431 3.05 13.53 -5.46
N ARG A 432 4.04 13.08 -4.69
CA ARG A 432 3.82 12.46 -3.36
C ARG A 432 3.33 13.46 -2.32
N ILE A 433 3.91 14.65 -2.27
CA ILE A 433 3.46 15.70 -1.35
C ILE A 433 2.07 16.20 -1.72
N SER A 434 1.78 16.36 -3.00
CA SER A 434 0.47 16.78 -3.48
C SER A 434 -0.61 15.72 -3.18
N ALA A 435 -0.28 14.44 -3.31
CA ALA A 435 -1.17 13.34 -2.94
C ALA A 435 -1.46 13.35 -1.43
N LEU A 436 -0.42 13.41 -0.57
CA LEU A 436 -0.64 13.52 0.86
C LEU A 436 -1.48 14.73 1.22
N TYR A 437 -1.19 15.89 0.61
CA TYR A 437 -1.98 17.09 0.92
C TYR A 437 -3.46 16.89 0.60
N LYS A 438 -3.81 16.25 -0.50
CA LYS A 438 -5.20 15.89 -0.83
C LYS A 438 -5.83 15.04 0.26
N ASP A 439 -5.07 14.09 0.81
CA ASP A 439 -5.56 13.18 1.86
C ASP A 439 -5.80 13.90 3.19
N VAL A 440 -5.03 14.95 3.51
CA VAL A 440 -5.08 15.64 4.81
C VAL A 440 -5.69 17.06 4.73
N CYS A 441 -6.21 17.46 3.56
CA CYS A 441 -6.67 18.84 3.38
C CYS A 441 -8.05 19.13 4.01
N ASN A 442 -8.88 18.12 4.27
CA ASN A 442 -10.25 18.29 4.76
C ASN A 442 -10.49 17.44 6.02
N PRO A 443 -10.03 17.88 7.22
CA PRO A 443 -10.30 17.18 8.46
C PRO A 443 -11.78 17.25 8.81
N VAL A 444 -12.34 16.14 9.30
CA VAL A 444 -13.75 16.01 9.68
C VAL A 444 -13.94 15.57 11.13
N ILE A 445 -13.00 14.80 11.68
CA ILE A 445 -12.96 14.42 13.09
C ILE A 445 -11.53 14.60 13.59
N LEU A 446 -11.37 15.31 14.70
CA LEU A 446 -10.11 15.50 15.39
C LEU A 446 -10.03 14.60 16.62
N ASP A 447 -8.82 14.23 17.03
CA ASP A 447 -8.55 13.40 18.20
C ASP A 447 -9.38 12.10 18.22
N ALA A 448 -9.44 11.42 17.07
CA ALA A 448 -10.22 10.20 16.93
C ALA A 448 -9.63 9.07 17.76
N GLN A 449 -10.47 8.38 18.53
CA GLN A 449 -10.11 7.25 19.38
C GLN A 449 -11.10 6.12 19.19
N LEU A 450 -10.59 4.91 18.96
CA LEU A 450 -11.40 3.70 18.88
C LEU A 450 -11.28 2.93 20.19
N SER A 451 -12.41 2.49 20.72
CA SER A 451 -12.49 1.62 21.90
C SER A 451 -13.33 0.39 21.60
N PHE A 452 -13.09 -0.66 22.36
CA PHE A 452 -13.74 -1.95 22.26
C PHE A 452 -14.34 -2.32 23.61
N ASP A 453 -15.49 -2.98 23.61
CA ASP A 453 -16.19 -3.42 24.82
C ASP A 453 -15.64 -4.75 25.41
N ARG A 454 -14.56 -5.30 24.79
CA ARG A 454 -13.98 -6.60 25.15
C ARG A 454 -12.49 -6.51 25.40
N ASP A 455 -12.01 -7.15 26.50
CA ASP A 455 -10.60 -7.19 26.89
C ASP A 455 -9.79 -8.23 26.09
N ASP A 456 -10.45 -9.17 25.41
CA ASP A 456 -9.80 -10.18 24.57
C ASP A 456 -9.59 -9.75 23.11
N VAL A 457 -9.78 -8.47 22.83
CA VAL A 457 -9.34 -7.80 21.59
C VAL A 457 -7.97 -7.21 21.83
N VAL A 458 -6.96 -7.67 21.09
CA VAL A 458 -5.58 -7.31 21.31
C VAL A 458 -4.82 -7.07 20.00
N GLN A 459 -3.64 -6.52 20.11
CA GLN A 459 -2.73 -6.32 18.97
C GLN A 459 -3.43 -5.59 17.82
N VAL A 460 -4.08 -4.48 18.14
CA VAL A 460 -4.78 -3.62 17.20
C VAL A 460 -3.80 -2.69 16.51
N TYR A 461 -3.88 -2.59 15.20
CA TYR A 461 -3.03 -1.72 14.37
C TYR A 461 -3.87 -0.94 13.35
N PRO A 462 -3.58 0.36 13.12
CA PRO A 462 -2.63 1.18 13.87
C PRO A 462 -3.02 1.32 15.34
N GLN A 463 -2.03 1.52 16.23
CA GLN A 463 -2.26 1.64 17.68
C GLN A 463 -2.99 2.93 18.05
N THR A 464 -2.86 3.96 17.22
CA THR A 464 -3.50 5.26 17.41
C THR A 464 -4.14 5.73 16.11
N ILE A 465 -5.34 6.30 16.22
CA ILE A 465 -5.98 7.05 15.14
C ILE A 465 -5.92 8.50 15.58
N SER A 466 -5.40 9.40 14.74
CA SER A 466 -5.28 10.82 15.11
C SER A 466 -6.50 11.62 14.64
N ASN A 467 -6.41 12.13 13.43
CA ASN A 467 -7.49 12.86 12.78
C ASN A 467 -8.06 12.03 11.64
N LEU A 468 -9.35 12.16 11.37
CA LEU A 468 -9.99 11.59 10.20
C LEU A 468 -10.25 12.71 9.19
N TYR A 469 -9.94 12.43 7.94
CA TYR A 469 -10.05 13.37 6.83
C TYR A 469 -11.09 12.91 5.83
N GLN A 470 -11.76 13.85 5.19
CA GLN A 470 -12.78 13.60 4.19
C GLN A 470 -12.19 12.78 3.04
N GLY A 471 -12.88 11.71 2.66
CA GLY A 471 -12.46 10.85 1.55
C GLY A 471 -11.28 9.91 1.86
N GLN A 472 -10.68 9.98 3.04
CA GLN A 472 -9.63 9.07 3.48
C GLN A 472 -10.21 8.01 4.41
N GLN A 473 -9.97 6.76 4.12
CA GLN A 473 -10.34 5.67 5.03
C GLN A 473 -9.21 5.33 6.01
N VAL A 474 -9.58 4.79 7.16
CA VAL A 474 -8.66 4.17 8.10
C VAL A 474 -9.02 2.70 8.24
N LEU A 475 -8.06 1.82 7.94
CA LEU A 475 -8.19 0.38 8.12
C LEU A 475 -7.51 -0.05 9.41
N ILE A 476 -8.26 -0.67 10.29
CA ILE A 476 -7.82 -1.09 11.61
C ILE A 476 -7.92 -2.61 11.66
N THR A 477 -6.80 -3.27 11.94
CA THR A 477 -6.77 -4.71 12.13
C THR A 477 -6.48 -5.08 13.56
N GLY A 478 -6.93 -6.24 13.99
CA GLY A 478 -6.66 -6.73 15.33
C GLY A 478 -6.91 -8.21 15.45
N ARG A 479 -6.69 -8.72 16.66
CA ARG A 479 -6.88 -10.12 17.01
C ARG A 479 -7.87 -10.29 18.14
N TYR A 480 -8.54 -11.45 18.17
CA TYR A 480 -9.45 -11.82 19.25
C TYR A 480 -9.28 -13.28 19.64
N GLN A 481 -9.67 -13.59 20.88
CA GLN A 481 -9.55 -14.95 21.42
C GLN A 481 -10.88 -15.72 21.35
N HIS A 482 -11.99 -15.07 21.63
CA HIS A 482 -13.31 -15.73 21.68
C HIS A 482 -14.24 -15.15 20.61
N SER A 483 -15.07 -16.00 20.02
CA SER A 483 -16.15 -15.58 19.12
C SER A 483 -17.27 -14.81 19.85
N GLY A 484 -18.14 -14.18 19.10
CA GLY A 484 -19.31 -13.46 19.62
C GLY A 484 -19.38 -12.01 19.17
N PRO A 485 -20.33 -11.25 19.68
CA PRO A 485 -20.47 -9.84 19.31
C PRO A 485 -19.30 -9.01 19.87
N LEU A 486 -18.86 -8.04 19.09
CA LEU A 486 -17.91 -7.02 19.44
C LEU A 486 -18.53 -5.66 19.17
N HIS A 487 -18.65 -4.83 20.21
CA HIS A 487 -19.09 -3.45 20.07
C HIS A 487 -17.88 -2.52 20.01
N LEU A 488 -17.81 -1.73 18.95
CA LEU A 488 -16.77 -0.74 18.71
C LEU A 488 -17.34 0.67 18.85
N GLN A 489 -16.59 1.55 19.47
CA GLN A 489 -16.99 2.94 19.63
C GLN A 489 -15.87 3.87 19.16
N LEU A 490 -16.16 4.70 18.18
CA LEU A 490 -15.29 5.76 17.69
C LEU A 490 -15.71 7.08 18.32
N ASN A 491 -14.83 7.68 19.09
CA ASN A 491 -15.02 9.00 19.72
C ASN A 491 -14.07 10.02 19.12
N GLY A 492 -14.46 11.29 19.09
CA GLY A 492 -13.63 12.38 18.60
C GLY A 492 -14.27 13.74 18.77
N GLN A 493 -13.72 14.74 18.10
CA GLN A 493 -14.22 16.12 18.09
C GLN A 493 -14.54 16.55 16.66
N ALA A 494 -15.72 17.11 16.43
CA ALA A 494 -16.08 17.74 15.17
C ALA A 494 -16.65 19.14 15.44
N PHE A 495 -16.06 20.18 14.85
CA PHE A 495 -16.46 21.58 15.03
C PHE A 495 -16.60 22.00 16.52
N GLY A 496 -15.64 21.58 17.36
CA GLY A 496 -15.63 21.86 18.79
C GLY A 496 -16.67 21.10 19.61
N GLN A 497 -17.36 20.14 19.02
CA GLN A 497 -18.33 19.29 19.70
C GLN A 497 -17.86 17.84 19.75
N PRO A 498 -18.05 17.13 20.87
CA PRO A 498 -17.77 15.71 20.93
C PRO A 498 -18.73 14.94 20.01
N VAL A 499 -18.17 13.98 19.27
CA VAL A 499 -18.93 13.06 18.41
C VAL A 499 -18.60 11.61 18.78
N GLN A 500 -19.60 10.75 18.61
CA GLN A 500 -19.49 9.32 18.89
C GLN A 500 -20.21 8.54 17.81
N TYR A 501 -19.58 7.46 17.34
CA TYR A 501 -20.12 6.52 16.38
C TYR A 501 -19.95 5.11 16.92
N ASP A 502 -20.99 4.32 16.84
CA ASP A 502 -21.04 2.96 17.34
C ASP A 502 -21.13 1.97 16.17
N PHE A 503 -20.44 0.85 16.27
CA PHE A 503 -20.45 -0.19 15.26
C PHE A 503 -20.38 -1.58 15.91
N ASP A 504 -21.19 -2.51 15.41
CA ASP A 504 -21.24 -3.89 15.88
C ASP A 504 -20.63 -4.83 14.83
N LEU A 505 -19.70 -5.68 15.25
CA LEU A 505 -19.06 -6.72 14.44
C LEU A 505 -19.28 -8.08 15.10
N THR A 506 -19.68 -9.07 14.32
CA THR A 506 -19.73 -10.46 14.80
C THR A 506 -18.41 -11.15 14.52
N LEU A 507 -17.75 -11.62 15.57
CA LEU A 507 -16.50 -12.36 15.49
C LEU A 507 -16.82 -13.86 15.37
N PRO A 508 -16.47 -14.54 14.26
CA PRO A 508 -16.75 -15.96 14.06
C PRO A 508 -15.86 -16.87 14.91
N ASP A 509 -16.27 -18.10 15.11
CA ASP A 509 -15.50 -19.18 15.73
C ASP A 509 -14.88 -20.15 14.71
N THR A 510 -15.13 -19.92 13.42
CA THR A 510 -14.69 -20.73 12.28
C THR A 510 -13.94 -19.90 11.25
N LEU A 511 -13.24 -20.60 10.37
CA LEU A 511 -12.62 -20.00 9.19
C LEU A 511 -13.71 -19.50 8.23
N GLU A 512 -13.62 -18.23 7.86
CA GLU A 512 -14.40 -17.64 6.77
C GLU A 512 -13.52 -17.67 5.50
N PRO A 513 -13.78 -18.57 4.56
CA PRO A 513 -12.86 -18.80 3.42
C PRO A 513 -12.60 -17.55 2.58
N GLN A 514 -13.60 -16.65 2.44
CA GLN A 514 -13.48 -15.40 1.71
C GLN A 514 -12.55 -14.39 2.40
N TYR A 515 -12.22 -14.59 3.69
CA TYR A 515 -11.38 -13.69 4.49
C TYR A 515 -10.08 -14.36 4.97
N HIS A 516 -9.65 -15.43 4.30
CA HIS A 516 -8.43 -16.17 4.64
C HIS A 516 -7.15 -15.31 4.58
N PHE A 517 -7.19 -14.15 3.92
CA PHE A 517 -6.11 -13.18 3.80
C PHE A 517 -5.92 -12.28 5.04
N LEU A 518 -6.89 -12.22 5.96
CA LEU A 518 -6.82 -11.32 7.13
C LEU A 518 -5.58 -11.51 8.01
N PRO A 519 -5.08 -12.75 8.24
CA PRO A 519 -3.82 -12.93 8.96
C PRO A 519 -2.65 -12.19 8.32
N GLN A 520 -2.54 -12.21 6.99
CA GLN A 520 -1.47 -11.54 6.26
C GLN A 520 -1.63 -10.00 6.32
N VAL A 521 -2.86 -9.49 6.21
CA VAL A 521 -3.14 -8.05 6.32
C VAL A 521 -2.77 -7.53 7.72
N TRP A 522 -3.19 -8.25 8.77
CA TRP A 522 -2.84 -7.91 10.14
C TRP A 522 -1.31 -8.00 10.36
N ALA A 523 -0.68 -9.06 9.88
CA ALA A 523 0.76 -9.24 10.01
C ALA A 523 1.55 -8.15 9.31
N LYS A 524 1.11 -7.70 8.13
CA LYS A 524 1.69 -6.56 7.43
C LYS A 524 1.67 -5.31 8.28
N GLN A 525 0.52 -4.92 8.84
CA GLN A 525 0.41 -3.73 9.68
C GLN A 525 1.26 -3.85 10.96
N LYS A 526 1.33 -5.04 11.56
CA LYS A 526 2.20 -5.29 12.70
C LYS A 526 3.68 -5.16 12.33
N ILE A 527 4.11 -5.71 11.19
CA ILE A 527 5.49 -5.56 10.70
C ILE A 527 5.81 -4.08 10.45
N GLU A 528 4.90 -3.32 9.87
CA GLU A 528 5.07 -1.88 9.66
C GLU A 528 5.29 -1.14 10.98
N GLN A 529 4.50 -1.46 12.02
CA GLN A 529 4.72 -0.90 13.36
C GLN A 529 6.07 -1.34 13.95
N MET A 530 6.42 -2.61 13.86
CA MET A 530 7.71 -3.11 14.35
C MET A 530 8.90 -2.46 13.61
N LEU A 531 8.74 -2.12 12.34
CA LEU A 531 9.75 -1.38 11.57
C LEU A 531 9.87 0.08 12.06
N VAL A 532 8.76 0.74 12.39
CA VAL A 532 8.78 2.05 13.04
C VAL A 532 9.56 1.94 14.35
N ASP A 533 9.21 0.99 15.22
CA ASP A 533 9.90 0.77 16.50
C ASP A 533 11.40 0.47 16.30
N TYR A 534 11.74 -0.32 15.27
CA TYR A 534 13.14 -0.61 14.93
C TYR A 534 13.91 0.65 14.49
N TYR A 535 13.30 1.50 13.69
CA TYR A 535 13.93 2.77 13.28
C TYR A 535 14.01 3.80 14.41
N LEU A 536 13.23 3.63 15.49
CA LEU A 536 13.33 4.45 16.70
C LEU A 536 14.55 4.09 17.55
N LEU A 537 15.11 2.88 17.41
CA LEU A 537 16.27 2.41 18.16
C LEU A 537 17.59 2.87 17.52
N GLU A 538 18.62 3.04 18.36
CA GLU A 538 19.97 3.28 17.86
C GLU A 538 20.50 2.06 17.08
N PRO A 539 21.02 2.26 15.86
CA PRO A 539 21.55 1.17 15.05
C PRO A 539 22.60 0.34 15.79
N TYR A 540 22.58 -0.98 15.59
CA TYR A 540 23.53 -1.95 16.13
C TYR A 540 23.46 -2.18 17.65
N THR A 541 22.49 -1.64 18.36
CA THR A 541 22.23 -2.01 19.76
C THR A 541 21.69 -3.43 19.87
N SER A 542 21.83 -4.05 21.05
CA SER A 542 21.25 -5.38 21.32
C SER A 542 19.74 -5.40 21.15
N GLU A 543 19.06 -4.31 21.52
CA GLU A 543 17.63 -4.13 21.37
C GLU A 543 17.24 -4.07 19.89
N ALA A 544 17.94 -3.27 19.08
CA ALA A 544 17.70 -3.20 17.64
C ALA A 544 17.92 -4.55 16.93
N GLN A 545 18.98 -5.30 17.30
CA GLN A 545 19.23 -6.63 16.76
C GLN A 545 18.14 -7.64 17.17
N THR A 546 17.68 -7.57 18.43
CA THR A 546 16.61 -8.44 18.93
C THR A 546 15.29 -8.15 18.18
N LEU A 547 14.93 -6.88 18.01
CA LEU A 547 13.71 -6.49 17.30
C LEU A 547 13.79 -6.85 15.80
N LYS A 548 14.95 -6.67 15.17
CA LYS A 548 15.18 -7.15 13.80
C LYS A 548 14.96 -8.65 13.66
N GLN A 549 15.49 -9.45 14.60
CA GLN A 549 15.29 -10.89 14.61
C GLN A 549 13.80 -11.26 14.78
N GLN A 550 13.09 -10.56 15.66
CA GLN A 550 11.65 -10.74 15.85
C GLN A 550 10.85 -10.41 14.57
N ILE A 551 11.23 -9.33 13.84
CA ILE A 551 10.61 -8.99 12.55
C ILE A 551 10.82 -10.12 11.54
N ILE A 552 12.04 -10.67 11.46
CA ILE A 552 12.37 -11.79 10.56
C ILE A 552 11.51 -13.02 10.90
N GLU A 553 11.51 -13.44 12.15
CA GLU A 553 10.76 -14.62 12.61
C GLU A 553 9.26 -14.45 12.37
N PHE A 554 8.74 -13.26 12.65
CA PHE A 554 7.35 -12.91 12.43
C PHE A 554 6.98 -12.90 10.94
N SER A 555 7.82 -12.30 10.11
CA SER A 555 7.67 -12.29 8.65
C SER A 555 7.58 -13.69 8.08
N ILE A 556 8.48 -14.59 8.49
CA ILE A 556 8.51 -15.98 8.04
C ILE A 556 7.26 -16.73 8.54
N SER A 557 6.85 -16.53 9.79
CA SER A 557 5.72 -17.24 10.39
C SER A 557 4.36 -16.91 9.71
N TYR A 558 4.20 -15.69 9.22
CA TYR A 558 2.98 -15.23 8.53
C TYR A 558 3.12 -15.18 7.01
N GLY A 559 4.28 -15.54 6.45
CA GLY A 559 4.52 -15.53 5.01
C GLY A 559 4.53 -14.13 4.39
N ILE A 560 4.88 -13.09 5.14
CA ILE A 560 4.91 -11.70 4.68
C ILE A 560 6.36 -11.25 4.49
N ALA A 561 6.72 -10.87 3.27
CA ALA A 561 8.04 -10.31 3.00
C ALA A 561 8.27 -8.99 3.76
N SER A 562 9.47 -8.79 4.25
CA SER A 562 9.92 -7.59 4.96
C SER A 562 11.28 -7.12 4.40
N PRO A 563 11.79 -5.94 4.78
CA PRO A 563 13.13 -5.50 4.38
C PRO A 563 14.28 -6.42 4.83
N PHE A 564 14.00 -7.42 5.65
CA PHE A 564 14.99 -8.35 6.21
C PHE A 564 14.79 -9.80 5.75
N THR A 565 13.80 -10.06 4.89
CA THR A 565 13.45 -11.41 4.42
C THR A 565 13.27 -11.42 2.91
N SER A 566 13.57 -12.56 2.28
CA SER A 566 13.35 -12.77 0.85
C SER A 566 12.89 -14.20 0.58
N PHE A 567 12.22 -14.39 -0.55
CA PHE A 567 11.90 -15.72 -1.04
C PHE A 567 13.13 -16.37 -1.63
N THR A 568 13.35 -17.64 -1.33
CA THR A 568 14.44 -18.45 -1.85
C THR A 568 13.90 -19.77 -2.39
N PRO A 569 14.56 -20.37 -3.41
CA PRO A 569 14.18 -21.67 -3.93
C PRO A 569 14.11 -22.73 -2.82
N PRO A 570 13.18 -23.67 -2.89
CA PRO A 570 13.11 -24.79 -1.96
C PRO A 570 14.26 -25.77 -2.21
N THR A 571 14.70 -26.45 -1.18
CA THR A 571 15.71 -27.52 -1.28
C THR A 571 15.15 -28.82 -1.85
N THR A 572 13.83 -28.95 -1.95
CA THR A 572 13.13 -30.14 -2.47
C THR A 572 11.87 -29.72 -3.23
N ALA A 573 11.54 -30.45 -4.29
CA ALA A 573 10.26 -30.30 -4.98
C ALA A 573 9.10 -30.45 -3.98
N VAL A 574 8.13 -29.56 -4.05
CA VAL A 574 6.83 -29.80 -3.41
C VAL A 574 6.20 -30.90 -4.26
N GLU A 575 6.11 -32.13 -3.72
CA GLU A 575 5.18 -33.08 -4.29
C GLU A 575 3.84 -32.36 -4.35
N GLU A 576 3.25 -32.24 -5.56
CA GLU A 576 1.82 -31.94 -5.64
C GLU A 576 1.18 -32.85 -4.59
N GLU A 577 0.62 -32.28 -3.52
CA GLU A 577 -0.51 -32.92 -2.89
C GLU A 577 -1.56 -33.00 -4.02
N LEU A 578 -1.44 -34.05 -4.84
CA LEU A 578 -2.63 -34.66 -5.38
C LEU A 578 -3.54 -34.73 -4.17
N GLU A 579 -4.58 -33.87 -4.16
CA GLU A 579 -5.76 -34.18 -3.40
C GLU A 579 -6.12 -35.60 -3.80
N THR A 580 -5.46 -36.59 -3.22
CA THR A 580 -6.01 -37.91 -3.07
C THR A 580 -7.24 -37.59 -2.26
N GLU A 581 -8.36 -37.44 -2.99
CA GLU A 581 -9.66 -37.69 -2.44
C GLU A 581 -9.51 -39.01 -1.68
N SER A 582 -9.11 -38.92 -0.40
CA SER A 582 -9.45 -39.97 0.53
C SER A 582 -10.95 -39.98 0.50
N ASP A 583 -11.53 -41.08 -0.03
CA ASP A 583 -12.91 -41.45 0.04
C ASP A 583 -13.39 -41.54 1.52
N GLU A 584 -13.32 -40.44 2.25
CA GLU A 584 -14.23 -40.13 3.30
C GLU A 584 -15.26 -39.21 2.67
N GLN A 585 -16.36 -39.85 2.24
CA GLN A 585 -17.62 -39.22 1.86
C GLN A 585 -18.11 -38.35 3.04
N VAL A 586 -17.53 -37.16 3.19
CA VAL A 586 -18.25 -36.04 3.77
C VAL A 586 -19.25 -35.64 2.68
N ALA A 587 -20.50 -36.01 2.88
CA ALA A 587 -21.61 -35.69 2.01
C ALA A 587 -21.60 -34.15 1.80
N ARG A 588 -21.05 -33.69 0.67
CA ARG A 588 -21.27 -32.31 0.19
C ARG A 588 -22.77 -32.20 0.00
N PRO A 589 -23.46 -31.21 0.58
CA PRO A 589 -24.87 -31.03 0.28
C PRO A 589 -24.98 -30.81 -1.23
N GLU A 590 -25.71 -31.70 -1.92
CA GLU A 590 -26.01 -31.55 -3.34
C GLU A 590 -26.91 -30.35 -3.52
N ILE A 591 -26.28 -29.19 -3.82
CA ILE A 591 -26.98 -27.91 -4.02
C ILE A 591 -27.71 -27.91 -5.35
N ALA A 592 -27.18 -28.60 -6.35
CA ALA A 592 -27.82 -28.79 -7.64
C ALA A 592 -27.36 -30.10 -8.30
N GLU A 593 -28.28 -30.77 -8.96
CA GLU A 593 -28.04 -31.98 -9.75
C GLU A 593 -28.20 -31.67 -11.24
N LEU A 594 -27.21 -31.99 -12.06
CA LEU A 594 -27.28 -31.89 -13.51
C LEU A 594 -28.03 -33.12 -14.03
N LEU A 595 -29.24 -32.93 -14.55
CA LEU A 595 -30.10 -34.00 -15.07
C LEU A 595 -29.76 -34.43 -16.50
N GLY A 596 -29.02 -33.58 -17.24
CA GLY A 596 -28.57 -33.86 -18.58
C GLY A 596 -28.82 -32.72 -19.57
N ASN A 597 -28.40 -32.92 -20.81
CA ASN A 597 -28.67 -32.01 -21.90
C ASN A 597 -29.31 -32.74 -23.09
N HIS A 598 -30.23 -32.07 -23.77
CA HIS A 598 -30.87 -32.63 -24.96
C HIS A 598 -31.06 -31.58 -26.04
N PRO A 599 -30.70 -31.84 -27.31
CA PRO A 599 -30.04 -33.05 -27.83
C PRO A 599 -28.57 -33.14 -27.39
N ASN A 600 -28.05 -34.33 -27.23
CA ASN A 600 -26.65 -34.60 -26.97
C ASN A 600 -26.13 -35.64 -27.98
N PRO A 601 -25.16 -35.31 -28.87
CA PRO A 601 -24.50 -34.01 -29.00
C PRO A 601 -25.46 -32.91 -29.47
N PHE A 602 -25.20 -31.66 -29.04
CA PHE A 602 -26.00 -30.50 -29.41
C PHE A 602 -25.68 -29.97 -30.82
N ASN A 603 -26.74 -29.48 -31.53
CA ASN A 603 -26.59 -28.82 -32.82
C ASN A 603 -27.88 -28.05 -33.18
N PRO A 604 -27.90 -26.77 -33.35
CA PRO A 604 -26.92 -25.72 -32.90
C PRO A 604 -27.16 -25.26 -31.46
N ALA A 605 -28.12 -25.80 -30.74
CA ALA A 605 -28.44 -25.47 -29.36
C ALA A 605 -28.86 -26.73 -28.58
N THR A 606 -28.68 -26.69 -27.27
CA THR A 606 -29.13 -27.75 -26.36
C THR A 606 -29.86 -27.15 -25.15
N THR A 607 -30.77 -27.88 -24.57
CA THR A 607 -31.41 -27.54 -23.31
C THR A 607 -30.72 -28.31 -22.19
N ILE A 608 -30.16 -27.61 -21.22
CA ILE A 608 -29.53 -28.18 -20.04
C ILE A 608 -30.59 -28.26 -18.94
N GLN A 609 -30.81 -29.45 -18.39
CA GLN A 609 -31.75 -29.68 -17.29
C GLN A 609 -30.99 -29.94 -16.00
N PHE A 610 -31.32 -29.19 -14.95
CA PHE A 610 -30.76 -29.37 -13.61
C PHE A 610 -31.87 -29.22 -12.56
N ARG A 611 -31.67 -29.84 -11.40
CA ARG A 611 -32.54 -29.74 -10.25
C ARG A 611 -31.83 -28.99 -9.14
N VAL A 612 -32.47 -27.96 -8.58
CA VAL A 612 -31.98 -27.20 -7.44
C VAL A 612 -32.75 -27.67 -6.20
N HIS A 613 -32.01 -28.06 -5.17
CA HIS A 613 -32.61 -28.62 -3.95
C HIS A 613 -32.90 -27.55 -2.88
N GLU A 614 -32.27 -26.36 -2.97
CA GLU A 614 -32.59 -25.22 -2.13
C GLU A 614 -32.52 -23.91 -2.92
N LEU A 615 -33.38 -22.94 -2.57
CA LEU A 615 -33.37 -21.58 -3.11
C LEU A 615 -32.20 -20.79 -2.48
N LEU A 616 -31.01 -20.96 -3.01
CA LEU A 616 -29.86 -20.15 -2.67
C LEU A 616 -29.58 -19.17 -3.82
N THR A 617 -29.47 -17.90 -3.49
CA THR A 617 -29.03 -16.84 -4.37
C THR A 617 -27.52 -16.98 -4.65
N ARG A 618 -27.11 -18.02 -5.37
CA ARG A 618 -25.73 -18.18 -5.84
C ARG A 618 -25.75 -18.58 -7.31
N MET A 619 -24.82 -18.00 -8.06
CA MET A 619 -24.66 -18.26 -9.49
C MET A 619 -24.08 -19.66 -9.71
N VAL A 620 -24.72 -20.46 -10.55
CA VAL A 620 -24.20 -21.75 -11.02
C VAL A 620 -23.42 -21.47 -12.31
N VAL A 621 -22.11 -21.59 -12.28
CA VAL A 621 -21.28 -21.56 -13.49
C VAL A 621 -21.14 -22.98 -14.00
N ILE A 622 -21.71 -23.24 -15.17
CA ILE A 622 -21.53 -24.52 -15.88
C ILE A 622 -20.32 -24.32 -16.81
N ARG A 623 -19.20 -24.97 -16.51
CA ARG A 623 -18.02 -25.01 -17.37
C ARG A 623 -18.12 -26.18 -18.35
#